data_d62bc72acef82daafc19de70dad0cfd3
#
_entry.id   d62bc72acef82daafc19de70dad0cfd3
#
_cell.length_a   1.000
_cell.length_b   1.000
_cell.length_c   1.000
_cell.angle_alpha   90.00
_cell.angle_beta   90.00
_cell.angle_gamma   90.00
#
_symmetry.space_group_name_H-M   'P 1'
#
loop_
_entity.id
_entity.type
_entity.pdbx_description
1 polymer ?
#
loop_
_entity_poly.entity_id
_entity_poly.type
_entity_poly.pdbx_seq_one_letter_code
_entity_poly.pdbx_strand_id
1 'polypeptide(L)'
;MRRKLPLSALLVLVLAAACGDPTTTARAGQTSTEPWGRDFLSTAVTEKGQDRPLVAGTRIRLGFTEDGRLVAGAGCNTMGGQAEVRDGRLVVGDLATTEMGCDPDRHAQDEWLGRFLSSEPAFELEGNELTLTGGDTVIRLLDREVADPDRPLRGTRWVVDTIVDGEAASSVPEGAEAHVILNDENGFGGSTGCNQMGGGAVADEDAATITFSDVIATKIACDDDRMALERAVLSVLDGEVTYQVKADRLTLDHPSGKGLGLRAAG
;
A
#
# COMPACT_ATOMS: atom_id res chain seq x y z
N MET A 1 -53.63 65.12 -38.19
CA MET A 1 -53.50 63.98 -37.25
C MET A 1 -52.45 63.06 -37.81
N ARG A 2 -51.26 63.11 -37.36
CA ARG A 2 -50.10 62.24 -37.75
C ARG A 2 -49.75 61.30 -36.65
N ARG A 3 -50.04 60.00 -36.74
CA ARG A 3 -49.63 58.94 -35.85
C ARG A 3 -48.17 58.56 -36.12
N LYS A 4 -47.35 58.68 -35.07
CA LYS A 4 -45.99 58.17 -35.09
C LYS A 4 -45.99 56.71 -34.57
N LEU A 5 -45.45 55.78 -35.37
CA LEU A 5 -45.13 54.45 -34.95
C LEU A 5 -43.79 54.44 -34.18
N PRO A 6 -43.62 53.63 -33.18
CA PRO A 6 -42.32 53.41 -32.54
C PRO A 6 -41.54 52.28 -33.26
N LEU A 7 -40.30 52.53 -33.45
CA LEU A 7 -39.29 51.62 -34.03
C LEU A 7 -38.87 50.60 -32.94
N SER A 8 -39.22 49.35 -33.14
CA SER A 8 -38.79 48.27 -32.26
C SER A 8 -37.37 47.80 -32.66
N ALA A 9 -36.37 48.04 -31.80
CA ALA A 9 -35.03 47.54 -31.94
C ALA A 9 -34.99 46.03 -31.62
N LEU A 10 -34.64 45.23 -32.61
CA LEU A 10 -34.40 43.79 -32.48
C LEU A 10 -33.00 43.57 -31.95
N LEU A 11 -32.90 43.11 -30.70
CA LEU A 11 -31.64 42.72 -30.08
C LEU A 11 -31.31 41.30 -30.49
N VAL A 12 -30.31 41.12 -31.37
CA VAL A 12 -29.78 39.81 -31.78
C VAL A 12 -28.80 39.35 -30.71
N LEU A 13 -29.17 38.32 -29.94
CA LEU A 13 -28.31 37.63 -29.01
C LEU A 13 -27.43 36.64 -29.76
N VAL A 14 -26.14 36.90 -29.89
CA VAL A 14 -25.15 35.96 -30.41
C VAL A 14 -24.75 35.04 -29.26
N LEU A 15 -25.22 33.78 -29.28
CA LEU A 15 -24.66 32.73 -28.44
C LEU A 15 -23.33 32.27 -29.01
N ALA A 16 -22.21 32.65 -28.39
CA ALA A 16 -20.92 32.05 -28.60
C ALA A 16 -20.88 30.68 -27.93
N ALA A 17 -20.97 29.59 -28.69
CA ALA A 17 -20.67 28.25 -28.21
C ALA A 17 -19.17 28.13 -28.05
N ALA A 18 -18.68 28.21 -26.82
CA ALA A 18 -17.32 27.86 -26.43
C ALA A 18 -17.23 26.31 -26.37
N CYS A 19 -16.63 25.68 -27.39
CA CYS A 19 -16.12 24.32 -27.28
C CYS A 19 -14.93 24.37 -26.31
N GLY A 20 -15.17 24.02 -25.04
CA GLY A 20 -14.11 23.77 -24.09
C GLY A 20 -13.55 22.38 -24.33
N ASP A 21 -12.28 22.28 -24.71
CA ASP A 21 -11.52 21.05 -24.67
C ASP A 21 -11.51 20.52 -23.22
N PRO A 22 -11.68 19.21 -23.00
CA PRO A 22 -11.43 18.64 -21.68
C PRO A 22 -9.92 18.64 -21.45
N THR A 23 -9.40 19.75 -20.92
CA THR A 23 -8.08 19.74 -20.30
C THR A 23 -8.16 18.75 -19.16
N THR A 24 -7.49 17.63 -19.33
CA THR A 24 -7.12 16.69 -18.28
C THR A 24 -6.30 17.48 -17.24
N THR A 25 -6.99 18.02 -16.25
CA THR A 25 -6.33 18.55 -15.05
C THR A 25 -5.74 17.34 -14.36
N ALA A 26 -4.42 17.18 -14.49
CA ALA A 26 -3.64 16.36 -13.59
C ALA A 26 -4.09 16.73 -12.17
N ARG A 27 -4.56 15.74 -11.45
CA ARG A 27 -5.00 15.85 -10.06
C ARG A 27 -3.76 16.21 -9.25
N ALA A 28 -3.49 17.51 -9.15
CA ALA A 28 -2.54 18.04 -8.17
C ALA A 28 -3.02 17.53 -6.81
N GLY A 29 -2.13 16.86 -6.07
CA GLY A 29 -2.44 16.21 -4.82
C GLY A 29 -3.30 17.10 -3.93
N GLN A 30 -4.54 16.71 -3.73
CA GLN A 30 -5.36 17.25 -2.67
C GLN A 30 -4.66 16.80 -1.39
N THR A 31 -4.07 17.73 -0.66
CA THR A 31 -3.65 17.52 0.73
C THR A 31 -4.93 17.27 1.53
N SER A 32 -5.30 15.99 1.62
CA SER A 32 -6.41 15.55 2.45
C SER A 32 -6.02 15.85 3.91
N THR A 33 -6.83 16.62 4.59
CA THR A 33 -6.69 16.86 6.04
C THR A 33 -7.26 15.71 6.86
N GLU A 34 -7.71 14.65 6.18
CA GLU A 34 -8.28 13.46 6.81
C GLU A 34 -7.34 12.26 6.68
N PRO A 35 -7.26 11.41 7.71
CA PRO A 35 -6.32 10.28 7.72
C PRO A 35 -6.84 9.03 7.00
N TRP A 36 -8.15 8.98 6.61
CA TRP A 36 -8.81 7.78 6.13
C TRP A 36 -8.22 7.29 4.80
N GLY A 37 -8.00 5.98 4.72
CA GLY A 37 -7.35 5.34 3.59
C GLY A 37 -5.80 5.46 3.61
N ARG A 38 -5.21 6.00 4.70
CA ARG A 38 -3.77 6.26 4.78
C ARG A 38 -3.09 5.46 5.89
N ASP A 39 -1.85 5.09 5.65
CA ASP A 39 -0.93 4.49 6.63
C ASP A 39 0.15 5.50 7.03
N PHE A 40 0.50 5.55 8.30
CA PHE A 40 1.55 6.42 8.82
C PHE A 40 2.61 5.62 9.58
N LEU A 41 3.88 5.97 9.41
CA LEU A 41 5.02 5.36 10.07
C LEU A 41 5.71 6.37 11.00
N SER A 42 6.05 5.97 12.23
CA SER A 42 6.74 6.87 13.15
C SER A 42 8.11 7.28 12.65
N THR A 43 8.38 8.57 12.77
CA THR A 43 9.68 9.18 12.52
C THR A 43 10.39 9.56 13.82
N ALA A 44 9.62 9.91 14.86
CA ALA A 44 10.14 10.22 16.18
C ALA A 44 9.08 9.96 17.26
N VAL A 45 9.54 9.57 18.43
CA VAL A 45 8.75 9.51 19.67
C VAL A 45 9.50 10.26 20.75
N THR A 46 8.81 11.18 21.43
CA THR A 46 9.36 11.88 22.58
C THR A 46 8.47 11.69 23.82
N GLU A 47 9.07 11.59 24.96
CA GLU A 47 8.38 11.53 26.26
C GLU A 47 9.06 12.50 27.23
N LYS A 48 8.29 13.40 27.84
CA LYS A 48 8.81 14.48 28.72
C LYS A 48 9.87 15.35 28.03
N GLY A 49 9.72 15.56 26.72
CA GLY A 49 10.64 16.37 25.92
C GLY A 49 11.97 15.70 25.58
N GLN A 50 12.13 14.41 25.88
CA GLN A 50 13.32 13.61 25.54
C GLN A 50 12.97 12.53 24.53
N ASP A 51 13.92 12.13 23.69
CA ASP A 51 13.72 11.03 22.76
C ASP A 51 13.40 9.75 23.50
N ARG A 52 12.31 9.08 23.11
CA ARG A 52 11.96 7.75 23.54
C ARG A 52 12.33 6.76 22.42
N PRO A 53 13.43 6.01 22.57
CA PRO A 53 13.79 5.01 21.57
C PRO A 53 12.75 3.87 21.53
N LEU A 54 12.40 3.43 20.34
CA LEU A 54 11.64 2.21 20.12
C LEU A 54 12.58 0.99 20.16
N VAL A 55 12.01 -0.19 20.37
CA VAL A 55 12.77 -1.45 20.28
C VAL A 55 13.44 -1.53 18.91
N ALA A 56 14.70 -1.93 18.87
CA ALA A 56 15.50 -1.95 17.65
C ALA A 56 14.80 -2.75 16.52
N GLY A 57 14.77 -2.18 15.33
CA GLY A 57 14.12 -2.77 14.17
C GLY A 57 12.59 -2.66 14.16
N THR A 58 11.99 -1.89 15.09
CA THR A 58 10.54 -1.64 15.09
C THR A 58 10.21 -0.19 14.75
N ARG A 59 8.98 0.01 14.27
CA ARG A 59 8.36 1.32 14.02
C ARG A 59 6.91 1.28 14.50
N ILE A 60 6.39 2.39 14.97
CA ILE A 60 4.94 2.52 15.14
C ILE A 60 4.32 2.69 13.76
N ARG A 61 3.30 1.90 13.48
CA ARG A 61 2.44 2.03 12.32
C ARG A 61 1.02 2.33 12.76
N LEU A 62 0.39 3.31 12.11
CA LEU A 62 -1.02 3.63 12.25
C LEU A 62 -1.67 3.61 10.87
N GLY A 63 -2.58 2.68 10.63
CA GLY A 63 -3.39 2.60 9.41
C GLY A 63 -4.82 3.05 9.71
N PHE A 64 -5.31 4.01 8.95
CA PHE A 64 -6.69 4.48 9.03
C PHE A 64 -7.45 3.94 7.82
N THR A 65 -8.35 3.00 8.04
CA THR A 65 -9.13 2.41 6.96
C THR A 65 -10.26 3.33 6.50
N GLU A 66 -10.74 3.19 5.27
CA GLU A 66 -11.84 4.02 4.73
C GLU A 66 -13.15 3.86 5.49
N ASP A 67 -13.38 2.71 6.15
CA ASP A 67 -14.56 2.40 6.97
C ASP A 67 -14.45 2.92 8.42
N GLY A 68 -13.48 3.80 8.71
CA GLY A 68 -13.36 4.47 10.00
C GLY A 68 -12.74 3.61 11.11
N ARG A 69 -11.82 2.71 10.78
CA ARG A 69 -11.08 1.91 11.75
C ARG A 69 -9.63 2.34 11.84
N LEU A 70 -9.07 2.24 13.03
CA LEU A 70 -7.63 2.31 13.26
C LEU A 70 -7.07 0.88 13.34
N VAL A 71 -5.96 0.66 12.64
CA VAL A 71 -5.11 -0.53 12.79
C VAL A 71 -3.73 -0.03 13.20
N ALA A 72 -3.25 -0.43 14.37
CA ALA A 72 -2.00 0.06 14.94
C ALA A 72 -1.08 -1.09 15.36
N GLY A 73 0.21 -0.83 15.39
CA GLY A 73 1.20 -1.77 15.89
C GLY A 73 2.51 -1.06 16.23
N ALA A 74 3.25 -1.61 17.17
CA ALA A 74 4.53 -1.06 17.59
C ALA A 74 5.69 -2.07 17.48
N GLY A 75 5.45 -3.26 16.91
CA GLY A 75 6.54 -4.20 16.62
C GLY A 75 6.30 -5.67 16.94
N CYS A 76 5.19 -6.02 17.61
CA CYS A 76 4.78 -7.40 17.83
C CYS A 76 3.34 -7.62 17.42
N ASN A 77 2.41 -7.09 18.20
CA ASN A 77 0.99 -7.29 17.99
C ASN A 77 0.39 -6.18 17.12
N THR A 78 -0.69 -6.54 16.44
CA THR A 78 -1.58 -5.60 15.79
C THR A 78 -2.77 -5.36 16.68
N MET A 79 -3.13 -4.10 16.89
CA MET A 79 -4.32 -3.69 17.61
C MET A 79 -5.23 -2.92 16.67
N GLY A 80 -6.55 -3.05 16.84
CA GLY A 80 -7.51 -2.37 15.98
C GLY A 80 -8.84 -2.11 16.65
N GLY A 81 -9.47 -0.99 16.29
CA GLY A 81 -10.77 -0.58 16.81
C GLY A 81 -11.41 0.47 15.90
N GLN A 82 -12.69 0.76 16.14
CA GLN A 82 -13.35 1.91 15.50
C GLN A 82 -12.66 3.18 15.97
N ALA A 83 -12.47 4.14 15.08
CA ALA A 83 -11.80 5.38 15.38
C ALA A 83 -12.52 6.57 14.73
N GLU A 84 -12.44 7.69 15.37
CA GLU A 84 -12.92 8.98 14.83
C GLU A 84 -11.96 10.11 15.25
N VAL A 85 -11.90 11.15 14.44
CA VAL A 85 -11.24 12.40 14.82
C VAL A 85 -12.33 13.38 15.24
N ARG A 86 -12.40 13.69 16.54
CA ARG A 86 -13.41 14.56 17.11
C ARG A 86 -12.77 15.62 17.99
N ASP A 87 -13.13 16.88 17.74
CA ASP A 87 -12.60 18.04 18.47
C ASP A 87 -11.06 18.10 18.52
N GLY A 88 -10.39 17.70 17.39
CA GLY A 88 -8.94 17.67 17.29
C GLY A 88 -8.29 16.55 18.12
N ARG A 89 -9.02 15.51 18.45
CA ARG A 89 -8.53 14.33 19.18
C ARG A 89 -8.81 13.06 18.41
N LEU A 90 -7.90 12.12 18.49
CA LEU A 90 -8.11 10.76 18.02
C LEU A 90 -8.83 9.97 19.13
N VAL A 91 -10.10 9.66 18.88
CA VAL A 91 -10.92 8.82 19.78
C VAL A 91 -10.94 7.42 19.20
N VAL A 92 -10.46 6.44 19.96
CA VAL A 92 -10.44 5.04 19.54
C VAL A 92 -11.30 4.24 20.51
N GLY A 93 -12.21 3.46 19.96
CA GLY A 93 -13.02 2.53 20.74
C GLY A 93 -12.21 1.37 21.30
N ASP A 94 -12.89 0.32 21.73
CA ASP A 94 -12.23 -0.88 22.28
C ASP A 94 -11.21 -1.44 21.29
N LEU A 95 -9.93 -1.46 21.69
CA LEU A 95 -8.83 -2.00 20.92
C LEU A 95 -8.76 -3.52 21.11
N ALA A 96 -9.12 -4.27 20.08
CA ALA A 96 -8.80 -5.68 19.99
C ALA A 96 -7.32 -5.84 19.61
N THR A 97 -6.61 -6.75 20.26
CA THR A 97 -5.18 -6.97 20.04
C THR A 97 -4.93 -8.45 19.72
N THR A 98 -4.05 -8.74 18.74
CA THR A 98 -3.57 -10.11 18.52
C THR A 98 -2.69 -10.57 19.66
N GLU A 99 -2.57 -11.89 19.86
CA GLU A 99 -1.75 -12.48 20.91
C GLU A 99 -0.59 -13.28 20.28
N MET A 100 0.38 -12.57 19.71
CA MET A 100 1.58 -13.19 19.15
C MET A 100 2.65 -13.34 20.24
N GLY A 101 3.38 -14.47 20.22
CA GLY A 101 4.52 -14.69 21.10
C GLY A 101 5.76 -13.92 20.63
N CYS A 102 6.09 -12.84 21.29
CA CYS A 102 7.29 -12.04 21.03
C CYS A 102 8.11 -11.88 22.33
N ASP A 103 9.24 -11.19 22.21
CA ASP A 103 10.03 -10.81 23.39
C ASP A 103 9.29 -9.80 24.28
N PRO A 104 9.63 -9.76 25.59
CA PRO A 104 8.95 -8.88 26.56
C PRO A 104 9.01 -7.39 26.22
N ASP A 105 10.08 -6.92 25.58
CA ASP A 105 10.26 -5.50 25.29
C ASP A 105 9.30 -5.05 24.19
N ARG A 106 9.06 -5.90 23.17
CA ARG A 106 8.06 -5.63 22.13
C ARG A 106 6.64 -5.67 22.68
N HIS A 107 6.32 -6.62 23.57
CA HIS A 107 5.04 -6.64 24.27
C HIS A 107 4.81 -5.37 25.08
N ALA A 108 5.81 -4.96 25.87
CA ALA A 108 5.72 -3.73 26.66
C ALA A 108 5.53 -2.47 25.78
N GLN A 109 6.16 -2.45 24.60
CA GLN A 109 6.00 -1.37 23.62
C GLN A 109 4.59 -1.34 23.02
N ASP A 110 4.01 -2.50 22.68
CA ASP A 110 2.63 -2.59 22.19
C ASP A 110 1.61 -2.14 23.25
N GLU A 111 1.76 -2.61 24.49
CA GLU A 111 0.90 -2.17 25.61
C GLU A 111 1.00 -0.67 25.87
N TRP A 112 2.21 -0.11 25.77
CA TRP A 112 2.42 1.33 25.90
C TRP A 112 1.69 2.09 24.79
N LEU A 113 1.79 1.65 23.52
CA LEU A 113 1.07 2.26 22.42
C LEU A 113 -0.45 2.16 22.60
N GLY A 114 -0.96 1.00 23.03
CA GLY A 114 -2.38 0.81 23.31
C GLY A 114 -2.91 1.79 24.36
N ARG A 115 -2.17 1.96 25.50
CA ARG A 115 -2.52 2.96 26.53
C ARG A 115 -2.49 4.39 26.01
N PHE A 116 -1.49 4.73 25.18
CA PHE A 116 -1.38 6.05 24.56
C PHE A 116 -2.58 6.33 23.63
N LEU A 117 -2.95 5.40 22.76
CA LEU A 117 -4.08 5.56 21.85
C LEU A 117 -5.42 5.66 22.61
N SER A 118 -5.59 4.91 23.70
CA SER A 118 -6.78 4.97 24.57
C SER A 118 -6.88 6.26 25.42
N SER A 119 -5.84 7.09 25.44
CA SER A 119 -5.85 8.37 26.17
C SER A 119 -6.45 9.54 25.39
N GLU A 120 -7.03 9.28 24.21
CA GLU A 120 -7.57 10.28 23.30
C GLU A 120 -6.55 11.39 22.99
N PRO A 121 -5.38 11.07 22.40
CA PRO A 121 -4.36 12.06 22.12
C PRO A 121 -4.87 13.15 21.17
N ALA A 122 -4.34 14.37 21.31
CA ALA A 122 -4.54 15.41 20.33
C ALA A 122 -4.02 14.95 18.96
N PHE A 123 -4.75 15.26 17.90
CA PHE A 123 -4.52 14.82 16.53
C PHE A 123 -4.29 16.03 15.64
N GLU A 124 -3.12 16.11 15.02
CA GLU A 124 -2.77 17.16 14.07
C GLU A 124 -2.23 16.49 12.80
N LEU A 125 -2.89 16.74 11.67
CA LEU A 125 -2.46 16.24 10.35
C LEU A 125 -2.21 17.41 9.41
N GLU A 126 -0.95 17.61 9.05
CA GLU A 126 -0.50 18.63 8.11
C GLU A 126 0.13 17.98 6.88
N GLY A 127 -0.63 17.90 5.79
CA GLY A 127 -0.18 17.25 4.57
C GLY A 127 0.09 15.75 4.78
N ASN A 128 1.36 15.37 4.81
CA ASN A 128 1.81 13.99 5.03
C ASN A 128 2.33 13.74 6.45
N GLU A 129 2.36 14.75 7.30
CA GLU A 129 2.88 14.65 8.66
C GLU A 129 1.72 14.56 9.65
N LEU A 130 1.68 13.48 10.43
CA LEU A 130 0.73 13.26 11.52
C LEU A 130 1.46 13.40 12.86
N THR A 131 0.95 14.28 13.73
CA THR A 131 1.42 14.41 15.10
C THR A 131 0.31 14.02 16.08
N LEU A 132 0.62 13.08 16.97
CA LEU A 132 -0.25 12.72 18.08
C LEU A 132 0.40 13.17 19.39
N THR A 133 -0.36 13.89 20.22
CA THR A 133 0.11 14.39 21.53
C THR A 133 -0.80 13.91 22.65
N GLY A 134 -0.26 13.18 23.60
CA GLY A 134 -0.98 12.68 24.78
C GLY A 134 -0.16 12.84 26.05
N GLY A 135 -0.61 13.70 26.98
CA GLY A 135 0.18 14.06 28.17
C GLY A 135 1.55 14.62 27.78
N ASP A 136 2.62 13.99 28.29
CA ASP A 136 4.00 14.38 27.99
C ASP A 136 4.60 13.63 26.78
N THR A 137 3.79 12.82 26.06
CA THR A 137 4.24 12.01 24.93
C THR A 137 3.82 12.67 23.62
N VAL A 138 4.75 12.74 22.67
CA VAL A 138 4.50 13.15 21.29
C VAL A 138 5.00 12.06 20.34
N ILE A 139 4.13 11.61 19.45
CA ILE A 139 4.48 10.69 18.36
C ILE A 139 4.35 11.46 17.06
N ARG A 140 5.46 11.55 16.30
CA ARG A 140 5.47 12.10 14.94
C ARG A 140 5.52 10.97 13.95
N LEU A 141 4.65 11.04 12.96
CA LEU A 141 4.56 10.03 11.92
C LEU A 141 4.55 10.73 10.55
N LEU A 142 5.03 10.02 9.56
CA LEU A 142 4.99 10.42 8.16
C LEU A 142 4.13 9.42 7.39
N ASP A 143 3.38 9.93 6.43
CA ASP A 143 2.65 9.05 5.50
C ASP A 143 3.57 7.98 4.93
N ARG A 144 3.12 6.73 4.92
CA ARG A 144 3.91 5.58 4.49
C ARG A 144 4.43 5.74 3.06
N GLU A 145 3.61 6.30 2.16
CA GLU A 145 4.02 6.49 0.76
C GLU A 145 5.18 7.48 0.60
N VAL A 146 5.34 8.38 1.58
CA VAL A 146 6.47 9.32 1.64
C VAL A 146 7.64 8.73 2.44
N ALA A 147 7.34 8.08 3.57
CA ALA A 147 8.36 7.51 4.46
C ALA A 147 9.05 6.28 3.89
N ASP A 148 8.30 5.49 3.12
CA ASP A 148 8.72 4.21 2.54
C ASP A 148 7.98 4.01 1.20
N PRO A 149 8.37 4.75 0.15
CA PRO A 149 7.67 4.76 -1.12
C PRO A 149 7.69 3.39 -1.80
N ASP A 150 6.63 3.11 -2.53
CA ASP A 150 6.52 1.88 -3.29
C ASP A 150 7.61 1.79 -4.36
N ARG A 151 8.22 0.63 -4.48
CA ARG A 151 9.17 0.35 -5.54
C ARG A 151 8.42 0.29 -6.88
N PRO A 152 9.00 0.80 -7.98
CA PRO A 152 8.39 0.68 -9.29
C PRO A 152 8.10 -0.80 -9.63
N LEU A 153 6.89 -1.08 -10.13
CA LEU A 153 6.55 -2.44 -10.55
C LEU A 153 7.49 -2.95 -11.65
N ARG A 154 7.79 -2.07 -12.63
CA ARG A 154 8.68 -2.37 -13.77
C ARG A 154 10.14 -2.05 -13.43
N GLY A 155 11.06 -2.82 -13.97
CA GLY A 155 12.51 -2.65 -13.76
C GLY A 155 13.02 -3.14 -12.40
N THR A 156 12.16 -3.34 -11.43
CA THR A 156 12.53 -3.90 -10.13
C THR A 156 12.68 -5.42 -10.24
N ARG A 157 13.77 -5.95 -9.65
CA ARG A 157 13.95 -7.39 -9.49
C ARG A 157 13.15 -7.84 -8.27
N TRP A 158 12.04 -8.49 -8.50
CA TRP A 158 11.15 -9.03 -7.48
C TRP A 158 11.51 -10.48 -7.16
N VAL A 159 12.05 -10.73 -5.98
CA VAL A 159 12.46 -12.06 -5.51
C VAL A 159 11.32 -12.70 -4.74
N VAL A 160 10.92 -13.90 -5.11
CA VAL A 160 9.87 -14.66 -4.44
C VAL A 160 10.35 -15.07 -3.06
N ASP A 161 9.59 -14.73 -2.01
CA ASP A 161 9.85 -15.15 -0.63
C ASP A 161 8.71 -15.98 -0.03
N THR A 162 7.50 -15.89 -0.62
CA THR A 162 6.31 -16.56 -0.12
C THR A 162 5.53 -17.18 -1.27
N ILE A 163 5.06 -18.41 -1.08
CA ILE A 163 4.16 -19.15 -1.98
C ILE A 163 2.83 -19.31 -1.25
N VAL A 164 1.72 -18.95 -1.91
CA VAL A 164 0.36 -19.11 -1.39
C VAL A 164 -0.37 -20.16 -2.22
N ASP A 165 -1.06 -21.09 -1.54
CA ASP A 165 -1.93 -22.09 -2.16
C ASP A 165 -3.22 -22.22 -1.31
N GLY A 166 -4.27 -21.55 -1.76
CA GLY A 166 -5.51 -21.37 -0.98
C GLY A 166 -5.26 -20.56 0.29
N GLU A 167 -5.54 -21.14 1.44
CA GLU A 167 -5.32 -20.52 2.76
C GLU A 167 -3.91 -20.78 3.33
N ALA A 168 -3.12 -21.61 2.66
CA ALA A 168 -1.77 -21.96 3.12
C ALA A 168 -0.72 -21.04 2.51
N ALA A 169 0.19 -20.54 3.37
CA ALA A 169 1.37 -19.82 2.95
C ALA A 169 2.63 -20.55 3.41
N SER A 170 3.63 -20.63 2.54
CA SER A 170 4.91 -21.26 2.81
C SER A 170 6.06 -20.42 2.30
N SER A 171 7.22 -20.55 2.95
CA SER A 171 8.46 -19.92 2.49
C SER A 171 9.06 -20.69 1.30
N VAL A 172 9.86 -19.98 0.49
CA VAL A 172 10.67 -20.59 -0.56
C VAL A 172 11.69 -21.55 0.05
N PRO A 173 11.98 -22.72 -0.57
CA PRO A 173 13.00 -23.64 -0.11
C PRO A 173 14.37 -22.98 0.03
N GLU A 174 15.14 -23.37 1.04
CA GLU A 174 16.48 -22.82 1.29
C GLU A 174 17.42 -23.09 0.09
N GLY A 175 18.13 -22.03 -0.34
CA GLY A 175 19.06 -22.10 -1.46
C GLY A 175 18.41 -22.10 -2.85
N ALA A 176 17.07 -21.97 -2.94
CA ALA A 176 16.37 -21.69 -4.19
C ALA A 176 16.02 -20.20 -4.26
N GLU A 177 16.21 -19.57 -5.42
CA GLU A 177 15.85 -18.18 -5.64
C GLU A 177 15.08 -18.03 -6.94
N ALA A 178 13.80 -17.80 -6.83
CA ALA A 178 12.94 -17.40 -7.96
C ALA A 178 12.78 -15.88 -7.98
N HIS A 179 12.74 -15.30 -9.18
CA HIS A 179 12.52 -13.86 -9.32
C HIS A 179 11.85 -13.51 -10.65
N VAL A 180 11.18 -12.35 -10.66
CA VAL A 180 10.52 -11.75 -11.82
C VAL A 180 11.00 -10.31 -11.99
N ILE A 181 11.21 -9.90 -13.24
CA ILE A 181 11.48 -8.50 -13.63
C ILE A 181 10.54 -8.17 -14.78
N LEU A 182 9.58 -7.26 -14.56
CA LEU A 182 8.75 -6.73 -15.64
C LEU A 182 9.52 -5.63 -16.36
N ASN A 183 9.46 -5.62 -17.71
CA ASN A 183 10.09 -4.59 -18.51
C ASN A 183 9.06 -3.54 -19.03
N ASP A 184 9.56 -2.47 -19.65
CA ASP A 184 8.72 -1.40 -20.19
C ASP A 184 8.03 -1.78 -21.51
N GLU A 185 8.38 -2.92 -22.14
CA GLU A 185 7.87 -3.39 -23.42
C GLU A 185 6.75 -4.44 -23.28
N ASN A 186 6.04 -4.46 -22.13
CA ASN A 186 5.00 -5.43 -21.80
C ASN A 186 5.46 -6.89 -21.81
N GLY A 187 6.70 -7.12 -21.43
CA GLY A 187 7.27 -8.43 -21.22
C GLY A 187 7.81 -8.61 -19.79
N PHE A 188 8.20 -9.83 -19.48
CA PHE A 188 8.95 -10.12 -18.28
C PHE A 188 10.03 -11.16 -18.53
N GLY A 189 11.00 -11.18 -17.64
CA GLY A 189 12.02 -12.23 -17.56
C GLY A 189 12.34 -12.57 -16.12
N GLY A 190 13.01 -13.69 -15.89
CA GLY A 190 13.38 -14.08 -14.55
C GLY A 190 13.83 -15.52 -14.42
N SER A 191 13.78 -16.03 -13.20
CA SER A 191 14.10 -17.40 -12.85
C SER A 191 12.99 -18.00 -11.99
N THR A 192 12.70 -19.27 -12.24
CA THR A 192 11.78 -20.06 -11.42
C THR A 192 12.43 -20.65 -10.16
N GLY A 193 13.74 -20.39 -9.97
CA GLY A 193 14.57 -21.08 -8.97
C GLY A 193 15.30 -22.32 -9.53
N CYS A 194 14.83 -22.86 -10.64
CA CYS A 194 15.49 -23.93 -11.41
C CYS A 194 15.81 -23.45 -12.83
N ASN A 195 14.83 -22.92 -13.53
CA ASN A 195 14.91 -22.57 -14.94
C ASN A 195 14.83 -21.06 -15.15
N GLN A 196 15.37 -20.58 -16.28
CA GLN A 196 15.11 -19.21 -16.75
C GLN A 196 13.73 -19.17 -17.39
N MET A 197 13.00 -18.10 -17.18
CA MET A 197 11.67 -17.91 -17.73
C MET A 197 11.48 -16.51 -18.33
N GLY A 198 10.46 -16.37 -19.18
CA GLY A 198 10.05 -15.11 -19.75
C GLY A 198 8.77 -15.26 -20.55
N GLY A 199 8.19 -14.12 -20.94
CA GLY A 199 6.94 -14.05 -21.67
C GLY A 199 6.39 -12.64 -21.76
N GLY A 200 5.12 -12.52 -22.14
CA GLY A 200 4.36 -11.27 -22.10
C GLY A 200 3.86 -10.97 -20.69
N ALA A 201 3.85 -9.67 -20.32
CA ALA A 201 3.30 -9.19 -19.05
C ALA A 201 2.73 -7.76 -19.26
N VAL A 202 1.42 -7.67 -19.43
CA VAL A 202 0.71 -6.39 -19.60
C VAL A 202 0.10 -6.00 -18.26
N ALA A 203 0.56 -4.91 -17.67
CA ALA A 203 0.00 -4.38 -16.44
C ALA A 203 -1.03 -3.29 -16.75
N ASP A 204 -2.18 -3.38 -16.08
CA ASP A 204 -3.21 -2.34 -15.97
C ASP A 204 -3.15 -1.76 -14.56
N GLU A 205 -2.64 -0.53 -14.44
CA GLU A 205 -2.44 0.13 -13.14
C GLU A 205 -3.77 0.59 -12.52
N ASP A 206 -4.77 0.92 -13.35
CA ASP A 206 -6.09 1.35 -12.87
C ASP A 206 -6.89 0.18 -12.28
N ALA A 207 -6.76 -1.00 -12.91
CA ALA A 207 -7.39 -2.23 -12.44
C ALA A 207 -6.53 -2.99 -11.40
N ALA A 208 -5.27 -2.58 -11.22
CA ALA A 208 -4.27 -3.29 -10.43
C ALA A 208 -4.13 -4.76 -10.84
N THR A 209 -4.04 -5.02 -12.16
CA THR A 209 -3.89 -6.36 -12.73
C THR A 209 -2.67 -6.47 -13.63
N ILE A 210 -2.15 -7.69 -13.77
CA ILE A 210 -1.12 -8.05 -14.76
C ILE A 210 -1.63 -9.27 -15.51
N THR A 211 -1.65 -9.19 -16.85
CA THR A 211 -1.93 -10.35 -17.69
C THR A 211 -0.63 -10.94 -18.22
N PHE A 212 -0.30 -12.15 -17.78
CA PHE A 212 0.81 -12.94 -18.28
C PHE A 212 0.39 -13.78 -19.47
N SER A 213 1.25 -13.85 -20.50
CA SER A 213 0.99 -14.63 -21.73
C SER A 213 2.28 -15.22 -22.28
N ASP A 214 2.14 -16.32 -23.05
CA ASP A 214 3.23 -16.98 -23.75
C ASP A 214 4.44 -17.29 -22.84
N VAL A 215 4.15 -17.69 -21.60
CA VAL A 215 5.19 -17.96 -20.61
C VAL A 215 5.96 -19.21 -21.01
N ILE A 216 7.27 -19.04 -21.19
CA ILE A 216 8.21 -20.10 -21.53
C ILE A 216 9.27 -20.22 -20.45
N ALA A 217 9.76 -21.44 -20.24
CA ALA A 217 10.90 -21.71 -19.37
C ALA A 217 11.86 -22.70 -20.01
N THR A 218 13.15 -22.63 -19.66
CA THR A 218 14.10 -23.68 -19.99
C THR A 218 13.70 -25.00 -19.30
N LYS A 219 14.28 -26.11 -19.70
CA LYS A 219 13.89 -27.47 -19.20
C LYS A 219 15.11 -28.18 -18.60
N ILE A 220 15.74 -27.54 -17.60
CA ILE A 220 16.79 -28.15 -16.81
C ILE A 220 16.13 -28.96 -15.69
N ALA A 221 16.59 -30.16 -15.41
CA ALA A 221 16.14 -30.94 -14.27
C ALA A 221 16.91 -30.51 -13.01
N CYS A 222 16.20 -30.10 -11.98
CA CYS A 222 16.73 -29.76 -10.67
C CYS A 222 16.25 -30.78 -9.62
N ASP A 223 16.62 -30.57 -8.36
CA ASP A 223 16.04 -31.31 -7.24
C ASP A 223 14.53 -31.05 -7.08
N ASP A 224 13.87 -31.91 -6.31
CA ASP A 224 12.41 -31.92 -6.16
C ASP A 224 11.88 -30.59 -5.59
N ASP A 225 12.61 -29.96 -4.69
CA ASP A 225 12.21 -28.70 -4.04
C ASP A 225 12.21 -27.54 -5.03
N ARG A 226 13.26 -27.41 -5.85
CA ARG A 226 13.32 -26.41 -6.92
C ARG A 226 12.30 -26.65 -8.00
N MET A 227 12.04 -27.91 -8.35
CA MET A 227 10.97 -28.28 -9.30
C MET A 227 9.57 -27.98 -8.72
N ALA A 228 9.39 -28.10 -7.41
CA ALA A 228 8.15 -27.70 -6.75
C ALA A 228 7.96 -26.18 -6.78
N LEU A 229 9.02 -25.40 -6.47
CA LEU A 229 9.02 -23.94 -6.57
C LEU A 229 8.69 -23.47 -8.00
N GLU A 230 9.32 -24.09 -9.01
CA GLU A 230 9.05 -23.78 -10.42
C GLU A 230 7.57 -23.96 -10.76
N ARG A 231 6.97 -25.10 -10.37
CA ARG A 231 5.54 -25.35 -10.61
C ARG A 231 4.65 -24.32 -9.92
N ALA A 232 4.99 -23.92 -8.69
CA ALA A 232 4.26 -22.91 -7.96
C ALA A 232 4.34 -21.55 -8.68
N VAL A 233 5.55 -21.09 -9.02
CA VAL A 233 5.78 -19.82 -9.71
C VAL A 233 5.04 -19.78 -11.04
N LEU A 234 5.24 -20.77 -11.91
CA LEU A 234 4.60 -20.83 -13.23
C LEU A 234 3.07 -20.91 -13.14
N SER A 235 2.51 -21.51 -12.08
CA SER A 235 1.07 -21.60 -11.90
C SER A 235 0.40 -20.27 -11.51
N VAL A 236 1.16 -19.28 -11.07
CA VAL A 236 0.68 -17.91 -10.80
C VAL A 236 0.91 -17.00 -12.00
N LEU A 237 2.01 -17.19 -12.74
CA LEU A 237 2.33 -16.40 -13.92
C LEU A 237 1.61 -16.92 -15.19
N ASP A 238 0.30 -17.17 -15.08
CA ASP A 238 -0.55 -17.69 -16.16
C ASP A 238 -1.89 -16.94 -16.20
N GLY A 239 -2.13 -16.17 -17.26
CA GLY A 239 -3.34 -15.35 -17.40
C GLY A 239 -3.31 -14.10 -16.52
N GLU A 240 -4.49 -13.64 -16.09
CA GLU A 240 -4.65 -12.43 -15.32
C GLU A 240 -4.51 -12.68 -13.81
N VAL A 241 -3.69 -11.88 -13.16
CA VAL A 241 -3.52 -11.84 -11.70
C VAL A 241 -3.79 -10.42 -11.20
N THR A 242 -4.30 -10.28 -9.98
CA THR A 242 -4.27 -9.00 -9.29
C THR A 242 -2.90 -8.80 -8.64
N TYR A 243 -2.47 -7.54 -8.53
CA TYR A 243 -1.21 -7.24 -7.87
C TYR A 243 -1.34 -6.07 -6.89
N GLN A 244 -0.48 -6.05 -5.90
CA GLN A 244 -0.29 -4.91 -5.02
C GLN A 244 1.20 -4.69 -4.77
N VAL A 245 1.67 -3.47 -5.00
CA VAL A 245 2.99 -3.03 -4.51
C VAL A 245 2.79 -2.24 -3.24
N LYS A 246 3.57 -2.55 -2.20
CA LYS A 246 3.60 -1.82 -0.93
C LYS A 246 5.03 -1.77 -0.41
N ALA A 247 5.65 -0.59 -0.51
CA ALA A 247 7.07 -0.38 -0.21
C ALA A 247 7.97 -1.28 -1.06
N ASP A 248 8.72 -2.19 -0.45
CA ASP A 248 9.58 -3.17 -1.10
C ASP A 248 8.91 -4.53 -1.39
N ARG A 249 7.58 -4.63 -1.21
CA ARG A 249 6.82 -5.86 -1.41
C ARG A 249 5.89 -5.79 -2.61
N LEU A 250 5.86 -6.88 -3.37
CA LEU A 250 4.89 -7.16 -4.42
C LEU A 250 4.11 -8.42 -4.04
N THR A 251 2.79 -8.35 -4.12
CA THR A 251 1.91 -9.52 -4.01
C THR A 251 1.28 -9.77 -5.38
N LEU A 252 1.22 -11.02 -5.80
CA LEU A 252 0.51 -11.48 -6.99
C LEU A 252 -0.52 -12.51 -6.55
N ASP A 253 -1.80 -12.28 -6.85
CA ASP A 253 -2.89 -13.18 -6.51
C ASP A 253 -3.61 -13.64 -7.77
N HIS A 254 -3.57 -14.95 -8.01
CA HIS A 254 -4.24 -15.58 -9.14
C HIS A 254 -5.66 -16.00 -8.76
N PRO A 255 -6.67 -15.92 -9.69
CA PRO A 255 -8.07 -16.28 -9.41
C PRO A 255 -8.28 -17.72 -8.94
N SER A 256 -7.32 -18.62 -9.15
CA SER A 256 -7.35 -20.01 -8.66
C SER A 256 -7.10 -20.13 -7.15
N GLY A 257 -6.82 -19.02 -6.44
CA GLY A 257 -6.43 -19.02 -5.03
C GLY A 257 -4.94 -19.23 -4.79
N LYS A 258 -4.13 -19.27 -5.85
CA LYS A 258 -2.67 -19.29 -5.75
C LYS A 258 -2.10 -17.90 -5.76
N GLY A 259 -0.95 -17.70 -5.12
CA GLY A 259 -0.31 -16.39 -5.07
C GLY A 259 1.18 -16.47 -4.80
N LEU A 260 1.84 -15.33 -5.01
CA LEU A 260 3.25 -15.13 -4.69
C LEU A 260 3.42 -13.85 -3.88
N GLY A 261 4.16 -13.93 -2.78
CA GLY A 261 4.77 -12.78 -2.13
C GLY A 261 6.19 -12.62 -2.63
N LEU A 262 6.54 -11.39 -3.01
CA LEU A 262 7.86 -11.08 -3.54
C LEU A 262 8.42 -9.84 -2.84
N ARG A 263 9.74 -9.75 -2.79
CA ARG A 263 10.45 -8.60 -2.25
C ARG A 263 11.40 -8.01 -3.29
N ALA A 264 11.48 -6.69 -3.34
CA ALA A 264 12.47 -6.00 -4.18
C ALA A 264 13.88 -6.39 -3.71
N ALA A 265 14.73 -6.84 -4.65
CA ALA A 265 16.14 -6.98 -4.37
C ALA A 265 16.76 -5.61 -4.11
N GLY A 266 17.58 -5.50 -3.06
CA GLY A 266 18.26 -4.27 -2.67
C GLY A 266 19.37 -3.86 -3.63
#